data_2a44b7aa9457481b90227c094b454345
#
_entry.id   2a44b7aa9457481b90227c094b454345
#
_cell.length_a   1.000
_cell.length_b   1.000
_cell.length_c   1.000
_cell.angle_alpha   90.00
_cell.angle_beta   90.00
_cell.angle_gamma   90.00
#
_symmetry.space_group_name_H-M   'P 1'
#
loop_
_entity.id
_entity.type
_entity.pdbx_description
1 polymer ?
#
loop_
_entity_poly.entity_id
_entity_poly.type
_entity_poly.pdbx_seq_one_letter_code
_entity_poly.pdbx_strand_id
1 'polypeptide(L)'
;LGHGTRTASWANLETPSDCAVPDRWTVRFDRRLTVGETPDQAVKDIENLDGVKKAREAGLQVEVSIPRYEEPTWTGYQPGNPQVYMGWATPEEHNVIQTAVNVYDRVVSPNINGSPETEGALRKQARVDRWIFSTDGVGFPIPEENKSIDVSERKEWVHAGGYKHPPMFGFGPGIEQNTHKIGEAVDQRELRLAIAFLARFP
;
A
#
# COMPACT_ATOMS: atom_id res chain seq x y z
N LEU A 1 -4.72 14.07 6.47
CA LEU A 1 -3.78 13.01 6.12
C LEU A 1 -2.72 13.61 5.21
N GLY A 2 -1.44 13.33 5.47
CA GLY A 2 -0.33 13.87 4.67
C GLY A 2 -0.28 13.28 3.25
N HIS A 3 0.70 13.70 2.47
CA HIS A 3 0.97 13.11 1.17
C HIS A 3 1.59 11.71 1.32
N GLY A 4 1.30 10.83 0.37
CA GLY A 4 2.01 9.57 0.26
C GLY A 4 3.49 9.77 -0.11
N THR A 5 4.27 8.72 0.03
CA THR A 5 5.70 8.77 -0.30
C THR A 5 5.94 8.55 -1.78
N ARG A 6 7.07 9.06 -2.27
CA ARG A 6 7.58 8.83 -3.62
C ARG A 6 9.06 8.51 -3.54
N THR A 7 9.41 7.30 -3.93
CA THR A 7 10.80 6.81 -3.85
C THR A 7 11.22 6.28 -5.22
N ALA A 8 12.34 6.75 -5.75
CA ALA A 8 12.96 6.13 -6.91
C ALA A 8 13.46 4.74 -6.50
N SER A 9 12.80 3.70 -6.99
CA SER A 9 13.07 2.32 -6.59
C SER A 9 13.94 1.56 -7.58
N TRP A 10 14.03 2.06 -8.82
CA TRP A 10 14.82 1.45 -9.87
C TRP A 10 15.16 2.46 -10.95
N ALA A 11 16.35 2.32 -11.55
CA ALA A 11 16.76 3.12 -12.69
C ALA A 11 17.60 2.28 -13.65
N ASN A 12 17.50 2.58 -14.94
CA ASN A 12 18.29 1.96 -16.00
C ASN A 12 18.72 2.97 -17.04
N LEU A 13 19.95 2.82 -17.53
CA LEU A 13 20.51 3.56 -18.66
C LEU A 13 20.75 2.59 -19.80
N GLU A 14 20.20 2.89 -20.96
CA GLU A 14 20.49 2.16 -22.20
C GLU A 14 21.52 2.96 -22.97
N THR A 15 22.70 2.39 -23.16
CA THR A 15 23.81 3.02 -23.87
C THR A 15 24.49 2.02 -24.81
N PRO A 16 24.90 2.43 -26.02
CA PRO A 16 25.62 1.55 -26.94
C PRO A 16 27.05 1.23 -26.47
N SER A 17 27.63 2.04 -25.60
CA SER A 17 28.95 1.83 -25.02
C SER A 17 29.18 2.71 -23.79
N ASP A 18 30.20 2.36 -23.00
CA ASP A 18 30.57 3.11 -21.79
C ASP A 18 31.03 4.56 -22.07
N CYS A 19 31.37 4.86 -23.32
CA CYS A 19 31.82 6.19 -23.76
C CYS A 19 30.77 6.98 -24.53
N ALA A 20 29.55 6.44 -24.68
CA ALA A 20 28.48 7.09 -25.44
C ALA A 20 27.48 7.77 -24.50
N VAL A 21 26.80 8.78 -25.04
CA VAL A 21 25.63 9.35 -24.39
C VAL A 21 24.53 8.31 -24.40
N PRO A 22 23.85 8.05 -23.25
CA PRO A 22 22.75 7.11 -23.19
C PRO A 22 21.60 7.48 -24.14
N ASP A 23 21.04 6.49 -24.82
CA ASP A 23 19.88 6.68 -25.69
C ASP A 23 18.59 6.80 -24.90
N ARG A 24 18.53 6.13 -23.76
CA ARG A 24 17.36 6.11 -22.89
C ARG A 24 17.76 6.06 -21.42
N TRP A 25 17.02 6.78 -20.61
CA TRP A 25 17.05 6.70 -19.16
C TRP A 25 15.64 6.41 -18.65
N THR A 26 15.50 5.32 -17.92
CA THR A 26 14.22 4.90 -17.32
C THR A 26 14.34 4.91 -15.81
N VAL A 27 13.36 5.51 -15.15
CA VAL A 27 13.25 5.50 -13.66
C VAL A 27 11.88 4.99 -13.28
N ARG A 28 11.83 4.09 -12.31
CA ARG A 28 10.59 3.67 -11.67
C ARG A 28 10.48 4.29 -10.29
N PHE A 29 9.30 4.80 -9.98
CA PHE A 29 8.97 5.32 -8.66
C PHE A 29 7.96 4.39 -7.97
N ASP A 30 8.27 3.98 -6.74
CA ASP A 30 7.25 3.50 -5.81
C ASP A 30 6.52 4.73 -5.26
N ARG A 31 5.23 4.83 -5.56
CA ARG A 31 4.37 5.92 -5.13
C ARG A 31 3.29 5.38 -4.21
N ARG A 32 3.45 5.60 -2.92
CA ARG A 32 2.42 5.27 -1.93
C ARG A 32 1.33 6.33 -1.97
N LEU A 33 0.10 5.87 -2.18
CA LEU A 33 -1.08 6.73 -2.20
C LEU A 33 -1.73 6.77 -0.83
N THR A 34 -2.18 7.94 -0.41
CA THR A 34 -3.09 8.09 0.73
C THR A 34 -4.53 8.16 0.24
N VAL A 35 -5.48 7.99 1.16
CA VAL A 35 -6.91 8.16 0.82
C VAL A 35 -7.15 9.57 0.26
N GLY A 36 -7.76 9.65 -0.91
CA GLY A 36 -8.01 10.90 -1.64
C GLY A 36 -6.99 11.20 -2.76
N GLU A 37 -5.84 10.55 -2.78
CA GLU A 37 -4.90 10.65 -3.90
C GLU A 37 -5.30 9.66 -5.00
N THR A 38 -5.05 10.04 -6.25
CA THR A 38 -5.35 9.24 -7.43
C THR A 38 -4.09 8.88 -8.22
N PRO A 39 -4.10 7.79 -8.99
CA PRO A 39 -3.02 7.46 -9.91
C PRO A 39 -2.72 8.59 -10.91
N ASP A 40 -3.75 9.22 -11.47
CA ASP A 40 -3.59 10.36 -12.40
C ASP A 40 -2.87 11.54 -11.74
N GLN A 41 -3.19 11.82 -10.46
CA GLN A 41 -2.51 12.89 -9.74
C GLN A 41 -1.03 12.51 -9.53
N ALA A 42 -0.75 11.26 -9.21
CA ALA A 42 0.62 10.79 -9.05
C ALA A 42 1.44 10.90 -10.35
N VAL A 43 0.85 10.59 -11.50
CA VAL A 43 1.46 10.81 -12.82
C VAL A 43 1.73 12.29 -13.05
N LYS A 44 0.72 13.14 -12.84
CA LYS A 44 0.87 14.61 -13.00
C LYS A 44 1.94 15.19 -12.06
N ASP A 45 2.07 14.66 -10.86
CA ASP A 45 3.11 15.11 -9.93
C ASP A 45 4.51 14.83 -10.47
N ILE A 46 4.71 13.70 -11.16
CA ILE A 46 5.98 13.40 -11.84
C ILE A 46 6.17 14.29 -13.07
N GLU A 47 5.14 14.46 -13.90
CA GLU A 47 5.20 15.33 -15.08
C GLU A 47 5.54 16.78 -14.73
N ASN A 48 5.11 17.23 -13.56
CA ASN A 48 5.34 18.58 -13.06
C ASN A 48 6.70 18.77 -12.38
N LEU A 49 7.53 17.74 -12.26
CA LEU A 49 8.89 17.92 -11.75
C LEU A 49 9.70 18.84 -12.65
N ASP A 50 10.48 19.71 -12.05
CA ASP A 50 11.34 20.64 -12.79
C ASP A 50 12.29 19.92 -13.76
N GLY A 51 12.81 18.75 -13.37
CA GLY A 51 13.66 17.93 -14.23
C GLY A 51 12.94 17.45 -15.49
N VAL A 52 11.66 17.04 -15.38
CA VAL A 52 10.84 16.64 -16.53
C VAL A 52 10.56 17.82 -17.44
N LYS A 53 10.17 18.96 -16.88
CA LYS A 53 9.91 20.19 -17.65
C LYS A 53 11.15 20.63 -18.43
N LYS A 54 12.29 20.74 -17.76
CA LYS A 54 13.57 21.12 -18.36
C LYS A 54 14.02 20.15 -19.46
N ALA A 55 13.82 18.85 -19.27
CA ALA A 55 14.13 17.84 -20.27
C ALA A 55 13.28 18.04 -21.54
N ARG A 56 11.97 18.26 -21.39
CA ARG A 56 11.06 18.54 -22.50
C ARG A 56 11.42 19.86 -23.21
N GLU A 57 11.75 20.91 -22.46
CA GLU A 57 12.20 22.19 -22.98
C GLU A 57 13.52 22.07 -23.78
N ALA A 58 14.39 21.15 -23.37
CA ALA A 58 15.63 20.82 -24.09
C ALA A 58 15.40 19.92 -25.32
N GLY A 59 14.14 19.58 -25.64
CA GLY A 59 13.80 18.78 -26.83
C GLY A 59 13.88 17.25 -26.58
N LEU A 60 14.06 16.81 -25.35
CA LEU A 60 14.05 15.37 -25.02
C LEU A 60 12.62 14.83 -25.02
N GLN A 61 12.47 13.61 -25.53
CA GLN A 61 11.21 12.90 -25.41
C GLN A 61 11.08 12.33 -23.99
N VAL A 62 10.06 12.77 -23.26
CA VAL A 62 9.80 12.31 -21.89
C VAL A 62 8.38 11.77 -21.79
N GLU A 63 8.27 10.48 -21.49
CA GLU A 63 7.03 9.79 -21.19
C GLU A 63 6.94 9.53 -19.70
N VAL A 64 5.74 9.72 -19.12
CA VAL A 64 5.42 9.36 -17.74
C VAL A 64 4.16 8.50 -17.78
N SER A 65 4.29 7.26 -17.32
CA SER A 65 3.19 6.30 -17.39
C SER A 65 3.16 5.38 -16.17
N ILE A 66 2.03 4.73 -15.96
CA ILE A 66 1.87 3.67 -14.97
C ILE A 66 2.28 2.36 -15.62
N PRO A 67 3.26 1.61 -15.06
CA PRO A 67 3.67 0.33 -15.62
C PRO A 67 2.53 -0.70 -15.52
N ARG A 68 2.59 -1.68 -16.39
CA ARG A 68 1.66 -2.83 -16.41
C ARG A 68 2.40 -4.12 -16.07
N TYR A 69 1.65 -5.12 -15.62
CA TYR A 69 2.17 -6.48 -15.49
C TYR A 69 2.16 -7.14 -16.86
N GLU A 70 3.32 -7.13 -17.53
CA GLU A 70 3.47 -7.65 -18.89
C GLU A 70 4.11 -9.04 -18.91
N GLU A 71 4.78 -9.42 -17.82
CA GLU A 71 5.41 -10.73 -17.74
C GLU A 71 4.37 -11.82 -17.47
N PRO A 72 4.46 -12.96 -18.18
CA PRO A 72 3.57 -14.08 -17.94
C PRO A 72 3.87 -14.72 -16.57
N THR A 73 2.83 -15.21 -15.93
CA THR A 73 2.96 -16.06 -14.75
C THR A 73 3.60 -17.41 -15.14
N TRP A 74 3.96 -18.21 -14.15
CA TRP A 74 4.49 -19.56 -14.38
C TRP A 74 3.52 -20.48 -15.15
N THR A 75 2.22 -20.17 -15.15
CA THR A 75 1.20 -20.87 -15.96
C THR A 75 1.07 -20.33 -17.38
N GLY A 76 1.83 -19.28 -17.74
CA GLY A 76 1.72 -18.59 -19.03
C GLY A 76 0.62 -17.52 -19.10
N TYR A 77 -0.13 -17.31 -18.04
CA TYR A 77 -1.12 -16.23 -18.00
C TYR A 77 -0.44 -14.86 -17.92
N GLN A 78 -0.83 -13.96 -18.79
CA GLN A 78 -0.33 -12.57 -18.83
C GLN A 78 -1.45 -11.62 -18.39
N PRO A 79 -1.40 -11.08 -17.16
CA PRO A 79 -2.50 -10.29 -16.60
C PRO A 79 -2.73 -8.96 -17.33
N GLY A 80 -1.67 -8.30 -17.76
CA GLY A 80 -1.76 -7.00 -18.44
C GLY A 80 -2.34 -5.86 -17.60
N ASN A 81 -2.55 -6.05 -16.31
CA ASN A 81 -3.14 -5.05 -15.42
C ASN A 81 -2.15 -3.92 -15.13
N PRO A 82 -2.62 -2.66 -14.99
CA PRO A 82 -1.78 -1.58 -14.49
C PRO A 82 -1.34 -1.86 -13.05
N GLN A 83 -0.12 -1.47 -12.72
CA GLN A 83 0.43 -1.61 -11.35
C GLN A 83 -0.12 -0.51 -10.45
N VAL A 84 -1.40 -0.58 -10.15
CA VAL A 84 -2.13 0.37 -9.31
C VAL A 84 -2.86 -0.37 -8.20
N TYR A 85 -2.59 0.04 -6.98
CA TYR A 85 -3.21 -0.50 -5.77
C TYR A 85 -3.70 0.67 -4.94
N MET A 86 -5.02 0.85 -4.92
CA MET A 86 -5.64 1.97 -4.21
C MET A 86 -5.58 1.74 -2.70
N GLY A 87 -5.27 2.81 -1.97
CA GLY A 87 -5.42 2.80 -0.52
C GLY A 87 -6.88 2.61 -0.12
N TRP A 88 -7.15 2.08 1.05
CA TRP A 88 -8.49 1.89 1.59
C TRP A 88 -8.57 2.39 3.04
N ALA A 89 -9.77 2.72 3.48
CA ALA A 89 -10.02 3.12 4.86
C ALA A 89 -11.39 2.63 5.31
N THR A 90 -11.43 2.00 6.47
CA THR A 90 -12.66 1.69 7.19
C THR A 90 -12.82 2.71 8.31
N PRO A 91 -13.95 3.41 8.43
CA PRO A 91 -14.18 4.35 9.51
C PRO A 91 -14.02 3.68 10.88
N GLU A 92 -13.43 4.40 11.83
CA GLU A 92 -13.20 3.87 13.18
C GLU A 92 -14.50 3.46 13.87
N GLU A 93 -15.59 4.17 13.59
CA GLU A 93 -16.92 3.93 14.15
C GLU A 93 -17.63 2.73 13.53
N HIS A 94 -17.08 2.15 12.47
CA HIS A 94 -17.70 1.01 11.81
C HIS A 94 -17.74 -0.22 12.74
N ASN A 95 -18.86 -0.94 12.70
CA ASN A 95 -19.10 -2.09 13.60
C ASN A 95 -17.96 -3.13 13.59
N VAL A 96 -17.35 -3.39 12.43
CA VAL A 96 -16.24 -4.33 12.32
C VAL A 96 -15.02 -3.86 13.13
N ILE A 97 -14.72 -2.57 13.12
CA ILE A 97 -13.62 -1.98 13.89
C ILE A 97 -13.95 -2.01 15.38
N GLN A 98 -15.14 -1.59 15.76
CA GLN A 98 -15.57 -1.60 17.16
C GLN A 98 -15.62 -3.01 17.73
N THR A 99 -16.04 -3.99 16.94
CA THR A 99 -15.98 -5.41 17.31
C THR A 99 -14.55 -5.88 17.53
N ALA A 100 -13.64 -5.52 16.63
CA ALA A 100 -12.21 -5.85 16.77
C ALA A 100 -11.61 -5.24 18.05
N VAL A 101 -11.88 -3.97 18.32
CA VAL A 101 -11.44 -3.30 19.56
C VAL A 101 -11.98 -4.03 20.80
N ASN A 102 -13.27 -4.33 20.81
CA ASN A 102 -13.89 -5.05 21.94
C ASN A 102 -13.30 -6.45 22.17
N VAL A 103 -13.00 -7.19 21.08
CA VAL A 103 -12.35 -8.51 21.19
C VAL A 103 -10.92 -8.35 21.68
N TYR A 104 -10.19 -7.35 21.17
CA TYR A 104 -8.84 -7.05 21.62
C TYR A 104 -8.79 -6.77 23.13
N ASP A 105 -9.66 -5.92 23.62
CA ASP A 105 -9.71 -5.52 25.03
C ASP A 105 -10.07 -6.68 25.96
N ARG A 106 -10.80 -7.67 25.47
CA ARG A 106 -11.15 -8.89 26.23
C ARG A 106 -10.09 -9.98 26.19
N VAL A 107 -9.36 -10.08 25.08
CA VAL A 107 -8.48 -11.23 24.81
C VAL A 107 -7.03 -10.88 24.92
N VAL A 108 -6.63 -9.72 24.40
CA VAL A 108 -5.23 -9.31 24.28
C VAL A 108 -4.82 -8.45 25.46
N SER A 109 -5.54 -7.37 25.70
CA SER A 109 -5.20 -6.36 26.72
C SER A 109 -4.91 -6.94 28.12
N PRO A 110 -5.69 -7.91 28.66
CA PRO A 110 -5.42 -8.47 29.99
C PRO A 110 -4.13 -9.29 30.05
N ASN A 111 -3.63 -9.78 28.91
CA ASN A 111 -2.48 -10.66 28.81
C ASN A 111 -1.18 -9.93 28.42
N ILE A 112 -1.26 -8.64 28.20
CA ILE A 112 -0.08 -7.80 27.95
C ILE A 112 0.41 -7.24 29.27
N ASN A 113 1.53 -7.81 29.76
CA ASN A 113 2.23 -7.36 30.94
C ASN A 113 3.40 -6.48 30.49
N GLY A 114 3.29 -5.19 30.66
CA GLY A 114 4.40 -4.27 30.41
C GLY A 114 3.98 -2.83 30.13
N SER A 115 4.97 -1.97 30.10
CA SER A 115 4.84 -0.58 29.68
C SER A 115 4.45 -0.50 28.20
N PRO A 116 3.75 0.57 27.76
CA PRO A 116 3.50 0.83 26.34
C PRO A 116 4.77 0.92 25.49
N GLU A 117 5.91 1.02 26.11
CA GLU A 117 7.24 1.14 25.52
C GLU A 117 7.97 -0.21 25.36
N THR A 118 7.37 -1.31 25.79
CA THR A 118 7.99 -2.62 25.58
C THR A 118 7.90 -3.03 24.10
N GLU A 119 8.97 -3.64 23.66
CA GLU A 119 9.38 -3.90 22.27
C GLU A 119 8.42 -4.78 21.43
N GLY A 120 7.28 -5.19 21.94
CA GLY A 120 6.26 -5.96 21.24
C GLY A 120 5.32 -5.08 20.40
N ALA A 121 4.70 -5.68 19.40
CA ALA A 121 3.72 -5.02 18.54
C ALA A 121 2.36 -4.88 19.23
N LEU A 122 1.98 -5.86 20.06
CA LEU A 122 0.72 -5.85 20.77
C LEU A 122 0.80 -4.94 22.00
N ARG A 123 -0.14 -4.02 22.09
CA ARG A 123 -0.20 -3.01 23.14
C ARG A 123 -1.27 -3.37 24.18
N LYS A 124 -1.14 -2.83 25.38
CA LYS A 124 -2.13 -3.01 26.44
C LYS A 124 -3.50 -2.43 26.07
N GLN A 125 -3.54 -1.42 25.22
CA GLN A 125 -4.78 -0.82 24.72
C GLN A 125 -4.86 -1.01 23.23
N ALA A 126 -6.03 -1.37 22.74
CA ALA A 126 -6.32 -1.37 21.32
C ALA A 126 -6.05 0.02 20.74
N ARG A 127 -5.44 0.06 19.59
CA ARG A 127 -5.21 1.30 18.85
C ARG A 127 -5.69 1.10 17.43
N VAL A 128 -6.61 1.92 17.00
CA VAL A 128 -7.02 2.04 15.61
C VAL A 128 -6.10 3.06 14.94
N ASP A 129 -5.39 2.63 13.91
CA ASP A 129 -4.42 3.48 13.23
C ASP A 129 -4.30 3.05 11.75
N ARG A 130 -3.45 3.75 11.02
CA ARG A 130 -3.16 3.44 9.62
C ARG A 130 -2.14 2.31 9.52
N TRP A 131 -2.28 1.50 8.49
CA TRP A 131 -1.25 0.60 8.05
C TRP A 131 -0.41 1.27 6.96
N ILE A 132 0.90 1.28 7.13
CA ILE A 132 1.81 2.01 6.22
C ILE A 132 2.29 1.17 5.03
N PHE A 133 2.06 -0.12 5.07
CA PHE A 133 2.40 -1.05 4.00
C PHE A 133 1.20 -1.37 3.12
N SER A 134 1.47 -1.85 1.90
CA SER A 134 0.44 -2.47 1.09
C SER A 134 0.04 -3.81 1.69
N THR A 135 -1.22 -4.19 1.54
CA THR A 135 -1.76 -5.47 2.01
C THR A 135 -2.63 -6.09 0.91
N ASP A 136 -2.90 -7.39 1.01
CA ASP A 136 -3.80 -8.10 0.08
C ASP A 136 -5.23 -7.56 0.10
N GLY A 137 -5.58 -6.74 1.11
CA GLY A 137 -6.85 -6.01 1.15
C GLY A 137 -7.13 -5.17 -0.09
N VAL A 138 -6.10 -4.68 -0.80
CA VAL A 138 -6.25 -3.95 -2.07
C VAL A 138 -6.82 -4.82 -3.20
N GLY A 139 -6.72 -6.14 -3.08
CA GLY A 139 -7.21 -7.11 -4.06
C GLY A 139 -8.63 -7.61 -3.81
N PHE A 140 -9.33 -7.11 -2.79
CA PHE A 140 -10.69 -7.53 -2.52
C PHE A 140 -11.65 -7.21 -3.67
N PRO A 141 -12.66 -8.07 -3.87
CA PRO A 141 -13.57 -7.92 -5.01
C PRO A 141 -14.24 -6.55 -5.04
N ILE A 142 -14.18 -5.98 -6.20
CA ILE A 142 -14.91 -4.78 -6.56
C ILE A 142 -16.33 -5.22 -6.97
N PRO A 143 -17.38 -4.45 -6.65
CA PRO A 143 -18.72 -4.73 -7.11
C PRO A 143 -18.77 -5.03 -8.61
N GLU A 144 -19.64 -5.96 -9.02
CA GLU A 144 -19.74 -6.43 -10.42
C GLU A 144 -19.95 -5.28 -11.42
N GLU A 145 -20.77 -4.31 -11.05
CA GLU A 145 -21.04 -3.11 -11.85
C GLU A 145 -19.81 -2.28 -12.17
N ASN A 146 -18.72 -2.51 -11.44
CA ASN A 146 -17.50 -1.73 -11.55
C ASN A 146 -16.31 -2.52 -12.09
N LYS A 147 -16.49 -3.81 -12.39
CA LYS A 147 -15.39 -4.68 -12.88
C LYS A 147 -14.89 -4.28 -14.26
N SER A 148 -15.75 -3.73 -15.10
CA SER A 148 -15.40 -3.27 -16.44
C SER A 148 -14.74 -1.91 -16.49
N ILE A 149 -14.74 -1.17 -15.38
CA ILE A 149 -14.18 0.18 -15.31
C ILE A 149 -12.68 0.10 -15.22
N ASP A 150 -11.95 0.79 -16.07
CA ASP A 150 -10.51 0.93 -15.98
C ASP A 150 -10.10 1.49 -14.61
N VAL A 151 -8.96 1.04 -14.12
CA VAL A 151 -8.47 1.47 -12.79
C VAL A 151 -8.28 2.98 -12.73
N SER A 152 -7.88 3.61 -13.84
CA SER A 152 -7.74 5.06 -13.94
C SER A 152 -9.08 5.81 -13.84
N GLU A 153 -10.17 5.16 -14.23
CA GLU A 153 -11.52 5.72 -14.18
C GLU A 153 -12.18 5.54 -12.82
N ARG A 154 -11.58 4.76 -11.93
CA ARG A 154 -12.07 4.48 -10.58
C ARG A 154 -11.83 5.60 -9.56
N LYS A 155 -11.43 6.79 -10.01
CA LYS A 155 -11.17 7.96 -9.13
C LYS A 155 -12.38 8.32 -8.26
N GLU A 156 -13.59 8.12 -8.74
CA GLU A 156 -14.83 8.41 -8.00
C GLU A 156 -14.96 7.57 -6.72
N TRP A 157 -14.35 6.39 -6.69
CA TRP A 157 -14.39 5.55 -5.50
C TRP A 157 -13.52 6.07 -4.38
N VAL A 158 -12.47 6.80 -4.74
CA VAL A 158 -11.55 7.42 -3.78
C VAL A 158 -12.14 8.70 -3.23
N HIS A 159 -12.91 9.43 -4.06
CA HIS A 159 -13.42 10.76 -3.73
C HIS A 159 -14.80 10.77 -3.12
N ALA A 160 -15.62 9.80 -3.38
CA ALA A 160 -17.01 9.74 -2.90
C ALA A 160 -17.15 9.33 -1.42
N GLY A 161 -16.13 9.58 -0.59
CA GLY A 161 -16.20 9.32 0.84
C GLY A 161 -16.19 7.85 1.23
N GLY A 162 -15.95 6.96 0.29
CA GLY A 162 -15.86 5.57 0.63
C GLY A 162 -15.52 4.67 -0.53
N TYR A 163 -14.55 3.86 -0.30
CA TYR A 163 -14.33 2.67 -1.08
C TYR A 163 -15.59 1.81 -1.03
N LYS A 164 -16.07 1.39 -2.16
CA LYS A 164 -17.01 0.27 -2.23
C LYS A 164 -16.24 -1.05 -2.05
N HIS A 165 -15.42 -1.16 -1.04
CA HIS A 165 -14.81 -2.40 -0.60
C HIS A 165 -15.53 -2.90 0.67
N PRO A 166 -15.49 -4.19 0.97
CA PRO A 166 -15.99 -4.68 2.26
C PRO A 166 -15.24 -3.99 3.40
N PRO A 167 -15.89 -3.80 4.55
CA PRO A 167 -15.19 -3.29 5.72
C PRO A 167 -14.02 -4.20 6.07
N MET A 168 -12.83 -3.61 6.20
CA MET A 168 -11.59 -4.35 6.45
C MET A 168 -10.76 -3.66 7.51
N PHE A 169 -9.95 -4.45 8.20
CA PHE A 169 -8.86 -3.96 9.04
C PHE A 169 -7.67 -4.92 8.96
N GLY A 170 -6.48 -4.40 9.21
CA GLY A 170 -5.29 -5.20 9.41
C GLY A 170 -5.05 -5.46 10.88
N PHE A 171 -4.68 -6.70 11.22
CA PHE A 171 -4.27 -7.07 12.56
C PHE A 171 -3.21 -8.17 12.50
N GLY A 172 -2.19 -8.04 13.32
CA GLY A 172 -1.17 -9.08 13.44
C GLY A 172 -0.15 -8.75 14.53
N PRO A 173 0.56 -9.77 15.04
CA PRO A 173 1.72 -9.58 15.88
C PRO A 173 2.91 -9.17 15.03
N GLY A 174 3.90 -8.56 15.62
CA GLY A 174 5.15 -8.19 14.95
C GLY A 174 5.57 -6.76 15.28
N ILE A 175 6.83 -6.48 15.18
CA ILE A 175 7.40 -5.17 15.49
C ILE A 175 7.46 -4.37 14.19
N GLU A 176 6.62 -3.35 14.07
CA GLU A 176 6.50 -2.52 12.85
C GLU A 176 7.86 -1.98 12.37
N GLN A 177 8.70 -1.53 13.28
CA GLN A 177 10.03 -0.99 12.97
C GLN A 177 10.98 -2.02 12.35
N ASN A 178 10.71 -3.31 12.53
CA ASN A 178 11.53 -4.40 12.00
C ASN A 178 10.97 -5.02 10.73
N THR A 179 9.78 -4.60 10.30
CA THR A 179 9.13 -5.10 9.08
C THR A 179 9.99 -4.80 7.86
N HIS A 180 10.15 -5.78 6.98
CA HIS A 180 10.99 -5.74 5.77
C HIS A 180 12.49 -5.51 6.05
N LYS A 181 12.96 -5.93 7.21
CA LYS A 181 14.39 -5.87 7.57
C LYS A 181 14.96 -7.26 7.84
N ILE A 182 16.28 -7.39 7.68
CA ILE A 182 16.98 -8.60 8.13
C ILE A 182 16.81 -8.74 9.64
N GLY A 183 16.38 -9.93 10.09
CA GLY A 183 16.09 -10.19 11.50
C GLY A 183 14.66 -9.81 11.91
N GLU A 184 13.75 -9.60 10.96
CA GLU A 184 12.32 -9.49 11.27
C GLU A 184 11.87 -10.71 12.10
N ALA A 185 11.16 -10.44 13.18
CA ALA A 185 10.76 -11.46 14.14
C ALA A 185 9.42 -11.12 14.79
N VAL A 186 8.79 -12.17 15.32
CA VAL A 186 7.56 -12.05 16.10
C VAL A 186 7.74 -12.80 17.44
N ASP A 187 7.26 -12.22 18.54
CA ASP A 187 7.21 -12.92 19.82
C ASP A 187 6.13 -14.03 19.77
N GLN A 188 6.51 -15.24 20.15
CA GLN A 188 5.59 -16.39 20.15
C GLN A 188 4.37 -16.18 21.07
N ARG A 189 4.51 -15.42 22.14
CA ARG A 189 3.37 -15.09 23.04
C ARG A 189 2.39 -14.17 22.33
N GLU A 190 2.89 -13.18 21.61
CA GLU A 190 2.05 -12.28 20.82
C GLU A 190 1.36 -13.01 19.67
N LEU A 191 2.06 -13.94 19.03
CA LEU A 191 1.45 -14.81 18.01
C LEU A 191 0.27 -15.61 18.59
N ARG A 192 0.41 -16.19 19.80
CA ARG A 192 -0.69 -16.90 20.46
C ARG A 192 -1.86 -15.98 20.80
N LEU A 193 -1.58 -14.76 21.24
CA LEU A 193 -2.62 -13.77 21.52
C LEU A 193 -3.34 -13.33 20.23
N ALA A 194 -2.61 -13.17 19.14
CA ALA A 194 -3.18 -12.85 17.82
C ALA A 194 -4.09 -14.00 17.33
N ILE A 195 -3.67 -15.25 17.47
CA ILE A 195 -4.52 -16.41 17.16
C ILE A 195 -5.78 -16.42 18.05
N ALA A 196 -5.62 -16.16 19.34
CA ALA A 196 -6.75 -16.11 20.28
C ALA A 196 -7.73 -14.96 19.95
N PHE A 197 -7.23 -13.83 19.48
CA PHE A 197 -8.03 -12.72 18.97
C PHE A 197 -8.83 -13.15 17.74
N LEU A 198 -8.15 -13.67 16.72
CA LEU A 198 -8.79 -14.09 15.46
C LEU A 198 -9.83 -15.20 15.67
N ALA A 199 -9.57 -16.12 16.59
CA ALA A 199 -10.52 -17.20 16.92
C ALA A 199 -11.79 -16.71 17.65
N ARG A 200 -11.81 -15.49 18.14
CA ARG A 200 -12.96 -14.88 18.83
C ARG A 200 -13.58 -13.72 18.07
N PHE A 201 -12.94 -13.31 17.00
CA PHE A 201 -13.52 -12.35 16.06
C PHE A 201 -14.57 -13.07 15.21
N PRO A 202 -15.82 -12.56 15.16
CA PRO A 202 -16.95 -13.21 14.49
C PRO A 202 -16.81 -13.26 12.96
#